data_95885d9835ccec6217a4a4a88ce8e8b8
#
_entry.id   95885d9835ccec6217a4a4a88ce8e8b8
#
_cell.length_a   1.000
_cell.length_b   1.000
_cell.length_c   1.000
_cell.angle_alpha   90.00
_cell.angle_beta   90.00
_cell.angle_gamma   90.00
#
_symmetry.space_group_name_H-M   'P 1'
#
loop_
_entity.id
_entity.type
_entity.pdbx_description
1 polymer ?
#
loop_
_entity_poly.entity_id
_entity_poly.type
_entity_poly.pdbx_seq_one_letter_code
_entity_poly.pdbx_strand_id
1 'polypeptide(L)'
;KRIQEGAARLGLTSITTSAGDGRVFRPEWAEGFDVVLVDAPCSGLGIIRKKPDVRYKRADDLFTLPIIQTALLDNAARYVAPGGVLVYSTCTILPEENEQVTDAFLTEHSDFRRDGFSLPEPVGETEGQLTLWPQCYHTDGFYICRMKRT
;
A
#
# COMPACT_ATOMS: atom_id res chain seq x y z
N LYS A 1 14.64 -9.92 9.53
CA LYS A 1 14.84 -11.31 9.98
C LYS A 1 13.91 -12.27 9.24
N ARG A 2 12.56 -12.21 9.44
CA ARG A 2 11.58 -13.14 8.82
C ARG A 2 11.64 -13.18 7.29
N ILE A 3 11.77 -12.04 6.62
CA ILE A 3 11.86 -11.97 5.14
C ILE A 3 13.15 -12.65 4.68
N GLN A 4 14.26 -12.39 5.35
CA GLN A 4 15.57 -12.97 5.03
C GLN A 4 15.57 -14.50 5.22
N GLU A 5 14.99 -14.99 6.32
CA GLU A 5 14.82 -16.42 6.57
C GLU A 5 13.92 -17.09 5.53
N GLY A 6 12.84 -16.41 5.13
CA GLY A 6 11.94 -16.87 4.05
C GLY A 6 12.63 -16.92 2.69
N ALA A 7 13.39 -15.90 2.34
CA ALA A 7 14.17 -15.85 1.10
C ALA A 7 15.20 -16.99 1.05
N ALA A 8 15.96 -17.17 2.12
CA ALA A 8 16.94 -18.25 2.22
C ALA A 8 16.29 -19.64 2.08
N ARG A 9 15.17 -19.88 2.76
CA ARG A 9 14.42 -21.16 2.68
C ARG A 9 13.92 -21.46 1.26
N LEU A 10 13.59 -20.41 0.48
CA LEU A 10 13.09 -20.53 -0.89
C LEU A 10 14.21 -20.44 -1.94
N GLY A 11 15.48 -20.29 -1.54
CA GLY A 11 16.62 -20.16 -2.46
C GLY A 11 16.63 -18.85 -3.23
N LEU A 12 15.96 -17.80 -2.75
CA LEU A 12 15.88 -16.51 -3.42
C LEU A 12 17.08 -15.64 -3.08
N THR A 13 17.89 -15.32 -4.07
CA THR A 13 19.13 -14.53 -3.93
C THR A 13 18.96 -13.06 -4.32
N SER A 14 17.85 -12.71 -4.98
CA SER A 14 17.56 -11.33 -5.44
C SER A 14 16.92 -10.43 -4.38
N ILE A 15 16.65 -10.93 -3.16
CA ILE A 15 15.99 -10.18 -2.11
C ILE A 15 17.02 -9.58 -1.16
N THR A 16 17.07 -8.24 -1.10
CA THR A 16 17.82 -7.49 -0.09
C THR A 16 16.86 -6.96 0.97
N THR A 17 17.21 -7.12 2.24
CA THR A 17 16.37 -6.65 3.36
C THR A 17 17.06 -5.53 4.12
N SER A 18 16.29 -4.50 4.47
CA SER A 18 16.72 -3.41 5.35
C SER A 18 15.66 -3.16 6.42
N ALA A 19 16.10 -2.83 7.63
CA ALA A 19 15.20 -2.45 8.71
C ALA A 19 15.28 -0.94 8.94
N GLY A 20 14.14 -0.31 9.21
CA GLY A 20 14.06 1.12 9.48
C GLY A 20 12.62 1.59 9.58
N ASP A 21 12.45 2.85 9.96
CA ASP A 21 11.17 3.52 9.88
C ASP A 21 10.94 3.99 8.44
N GLY A 22 9.86 3.52 7.81
CA GLY A 22 9.52 3.86 6.42
C GLY A 22 9.17 5.34 6.21
N ARG A 23 8.96 6.11 7.28
CA ARG A 23 8.71 7.56 7.24
C ARG A 23 10.02 8.37 7.16
N VAL A 24 11.16 7.75 7.45
CA VAL A 24 12.47 8.41 7.42
C VAL A 24 13.08 8.26 6.04
N PHE A 25 13.36 9.39 5.40
CA PHE A 25 13.95 9.41 4.06
C PHE A 25 15.39 8.90 4.06
N ARG A 26 15.69 8.08 3.06
CA ARG A 26 17.03 7.55 2.79
C ARG A 26 17.53 8.09 1.44
N PRO A 27 18.46 9.03 1.44
CA PRO A 27 18.93 9.68 0.22
C PRO A 27 19.51 8.70 -0.82
N GLU A 28 20.11 7.60 -0.36
CA GLU A 28 20.68 6.56 -1.21
C GLU A 28 19.64 5.79 -2.06
N TRP A 29 18.37 5.97 -1.77
CA TRP A 29 17.26 5.34 -2.49
C TRP A 29 16.48 6.32 -3.36
N ALA A 30 16.82 7.61 -3.31
CA ALA A 30 16.10 8.65 -4.05
C ALA A 30 16.01 8.30 -5.54
N GLU A 31 14.78 8.30 -6.07
CA GLU A 31 14.49 8.02 -7.49
C GLU A 31 15.13 6.72 -8.03
N GLY A 32 15.44 5.77 -7.14
CA GLY A 32 16.22 4.58 -7.47
C GLY A 32 15.38 3.35 -7.87
N PHE A 33 14.04 3.42 -7.85
CA PHE A 33 13.21 2.26 -8.06
C PHE A 33 12.14 2.50 -9.14
N ASP A 34 12.03 1.55 -10.06
CA ASP A 34 10.98 1.54 -11.09
C ASP A 34 9.60 1.27 -10.50
N VAL A 35 9.55 0.49 -9.41
CA VAL A 35 8.30 0.17 -8.68
C VAL A 35 8.55 0.26 -7.19
N VAL A 36 7.70 1.01 -6.49
CA VAL A 36 7.67 1.08 -5.03
C VAL A 36 6.30 0.62 -4.53
N LEU A 37 6.29 -0.31 -3.58
CA LEU A 37 5.07 -0.81 -2.95
C LEU A 37 5.03 -0.38 -1.48
N VAL A 38 3.94 0.25 -1.09
CA VAL A 38 3.60 0.56 0.31
C VAL A 38 2.45 -0.35 0.74
N ASP A 39 2.78 -1.46 1.40
CA ASP A 39 1.79 -2.27 2.12
C ASP A 39 1.64 -1.67 3.52
N ALA A 40 0.69 -0.75 3.66
CA ALA A 40 0.62 0.16 4.79
C ALA A 40 0.08 -0.51 6.06
N PRO A 41 0.60 -0.15 7.25
CA PRO A 41 -0.05 -0.52 8.50
C PRO A 41 -1.46 0.05 8.52
N CYS A 42 -2.46 -0.78 8.80
CA CYS A 42 -3.86 -0.39 8.74
C CYS A 42 -4.69 -1.02 9.86
N SER A 43 -5.95 -0.63 9.98
CA SER A 43 -6.89 -1.20 10.95
C SER A 43 -7.09 -2.71 10.77
N GLY A 44 -6.98 -3.21 9.53
CA GLY A 44 -7.19 -4.61 9.21
C GLY A 44 -8.67 -5.02 9.19
N LEU A 45 -9.60 -4.06 9.09
CA LEU A 45 -11.04 -4.35 9.11
C LEU A 45 -11.52 -5.16 7.89
N GLY A 46 -10.72 -5.23 6.84
CA GLY A 46 -11.00 -6.10 5.69
C GLY A 46 -10.76 -7.59 5.94
N ILE A 47 -9.97 -7.95 6.97
CA ILE A 47 -9.59 -9.33 7.26
C ILE A 47 -10.20 -9.90 8.54
N ILE A 48 -11.30 -9.32 9.03
CA ILE A 48 -12.01 -9.75 10.26
C ILE A 48 -12.34 -11.24 10.22
N ARG A 49 -12.67 -11.77 9.05
CA ARG A 49 -12.95 -13.19 8.87
C ARG A 49 -11.79 -14.09 9.27
N LYS A 50 -10.56 -13.67 8.99
CA LYS A 50 -9.31 -14.40 9.34
C LYS A 50 -8.77 -14.02 10.71
N LYS A 51 -8.99 -12.78 11.13
CA LYS A 51 -8.51 -12.21 12.39
C LYS A 51 -9.64 -11.52 13.14
N PRO A 52 -10.52 -12.28 13.82
CA PRO A 52 -11.69 -11.72 14.52
C PRO A 52 -11.32 -10.68 15.59
N ASP A 53 -10.13 -10.79 16.16
CA ASP A 53 -9.63 -9.86 17.20
C ASP A 53 -9.51 -8.41 16.72
N VAL A 54 -9.42 -8.19 15.40
CA VAL A 54 -9.37 -6.86 14.80
C VAL A 54 -10.57 -5.99 15.20
N ARG A 55 -11.75 -6.60 15.40
CA ARG A 55 -12.97 -5.90 15.84
C ARG A 55 -12.87 -5.22 17.21
N TYR A 56 -11.90 -5.63 18.02
CA TYR A 56 -11.68 -5.10 19.37
C TYR A 56 -10.59 -4.02 19.43
N LYS A 57 -10.05 -3.58 18.29
CA LYS A 57 -9.13 -2.46 18.23
C LYS A 57 -9.80 -1.19 18.77
N ARG A 58 -9.00 -0.37 19.45
CA ARG A 58 -9.50 0.90 20.01
C ARG A 58 -9.79 1.88 18.87
N ALA A 59 -10.87 2.66 19.02
CA ALA A 59 -11.21 3.70 18.04
C ALA A 59 -10.08 4.73 17.87
N ASP A 60 -9.36 5.05 18.96
CA ASP A 60 -8.22 5.99 18.92
C ASP A 60 -7.12 5.56 17.95
N ASP A 61 -6.90 4.25 17.78
CA ASP A 61 -5.89 3.73 16.84
C ASP A 61 -6.28 4.05 15.39
N LEU A 62 -7.58 4.14 15.09
CA LEU A 62 -8.08 4.42 13.74
C LEU A 62 -7.78 5.84 13.28
N PHE A 63 -7.75 6.81 14.17
CA PHE A 63 -7.46 8.22 13.84
C PHE A 63 -5.97 8.48 13.56
N THR A 64 -5.08 7.66 14.10
CA THR A 64 -3.63 7.84 13.92
C THR A 64 -3.10 7.14 12.66
N LEU A 65 -3.79 6.11 12.17
CA LEU A 65 -3.34 5.33 11.02
C LEU A 65 -3.26 6.15 9.72
N PRO A 66 -4.25 6.98 9.33
CA PRO A 66 -4.15 7.79 8.12
C PRO A 66 -2.95 8.73 8.12
N ILE A 67 -2.59 9.30 9.28
CA ILE A 67 -1.42 10.19 9.42
C ILE A 67 -0.11 9.41 9.13
N ILE A 68 -0.01 8.20 9.65
CA ILE A 68 1.15 7.33 9.42
C ILE A 68 1.20 6.89 7.95
N GLN A 69 0.05 6.53 7.39
CA GLN A 69 -0.09 6.08 6.00
C GLN A 69 0.30 7.18 5.02
N THR A 70 -0.16 8.42 5.23
CA THR A 70 0.23 9.59 4.42
C THR A 70 1.74 9.79 4.48
N ALA A 71 2.33 9.82 5.68
CA ALA A 71 3.77 10.02 5.83
C ALA A 71 4.61 8.90 5.17
N LEU A 72 4.12 7.66 5.18
CA LEU A 72 4.76 6.54 4.48
C LEU A 72 4.67 6.71 2.96
N LEU A 73 3.51 7.11 2.46
CA LEU A 73 3.26 7.29 1.03
C LEU A 73 4.09 8.44 0.46
N ASP A 74 4.12 9.58 1.16
CA ASP A 74 4.94 10.75 0.79
C ASP A 74 6.43 10.42 0.73
N ASN A 75 6.92 9.68 1.72
CA ASN A 75 8.32 9.27 1.72
C ASN A 75 8.61 8.25 0.61
N ALA A 76 7.71 7.30 0.37
CA ALA A 76 7.84 6.29 -0.67
C ALA A 76 7.86 6.89 -2.08
N ALA A 77 7.08 7.94 -2.32
CA ALA A 77 7.05 8.65 -3.60
C ALA A 77 8.43 9.19 -4.02
N ARG A 78 9.25 9.60 -3.06
CA ARG A 78 10.61 10.12 -3.30
C ARG A 78 11.59 9.06 -3.81
N TYR A 79 11.24 7.79 -3.69
CA TYR A 79 12.05 6.67 -4.15
C TYR A 79 11.69 6.21 -5.55
N VAL A 80 10.52 6.60 -6.06
CA VAL A 80 10.06 6.23 -7.39
C VAL A 80 10.84 6.99 -8.45
N ALA A 81 11.44 6.28 -9.41
CA ALA A 81 12.10 6.89 -10.56
C ALA A 81 11.10 7.64 -11.46
N PRO A 82 11.52 8.67 -12.22
CA PRO A 82 10.69 9.26 -13.26
C PRO A 82 10.13 8.19 -14.21
N GLY A 83 8.83 8.21 -14.47
CA GLY A 83 8.14 7.17 -15.22
C GLY A 83 7.87 5.86 -14.46
N GLY A 84 8.30 5.76 -13.22
CA GLY A 84 8.08 4.59 -12.35
C GLY A 84 6.66 4.53 -11.75
N VAL A 85 6.42 3.51 -10.95
CA VAL A 85 5.10 3.19 -10.39
C VAL A 85 5.16 3.14 -8.87
N LEU A 86 4.20 3.79 -8.23
CA LEU A 86 3.92 3.69 -6.80
C LEU A 86 2.63 2.90 -6.59
N VAL A 87 2.70 1.87 -5.76
CA VAL A 87 1.52 1.08 -5.38
C VAL A 87 1.29 1.24 -3.90
N TYR A 88 0.07 1.60 -3.53
CA TYR A 88 -0.40 1.65 -2.15
C TYR A 88 -1.42 0.54 -1.90
N SER A 89 -1.28 -0.19 -0.80
CA SER A 89 -2.22 -1.24 -0.42
C SER A 89 -2.50 -1.29 1.07
N THR A 90 -3.71 -1.70 1.43
CA THR A 90 -4.13 -1.95 2.81
C THR A 90 -5.02 -3.20 2.88
N CYS A 91 -5.10 -3.81 4.05
CA CYS A 91 -6.07 -4.87 4.35
C CYS A 91 -7.28 -4.32 5.14
N THR A 92 -7.71 -3.10 4.82
CA THR A 92 -8.93 -2.48 5.38
C THR A 92 -9.90 -2.08 4.28
N ILE A 93 -11.14 -1.81 4.67
CA ILE A 93 -12.20 -1.30 3.78
C ILE A 93 -12.62 0.13 4.16
N LEU A 94 -11.88 0.77 5.07
CA LEU A 94 -12.20 2.13 5.53
C LEU A 94 -11.72 3.16 4.50
N PRO A 95 -12.61 4.03 3.97
CA PRO A 95 -12.22 5.07 3.03
C PRO A 95 -11.18 6.04 3.62
N GLU A 96 -11.19 6.26 4.93
CA GLU A 96 -10.25 7.14 5.64
C GLU A 96 -8.80 6.65 5.54
N GLU A 97 -8.61 5.34 5.44
CA GLU A 97 -7.29 4.71 5.29
C GLU A 97 -6.94 4.39 3.84
N ASN A 98 -7.89 4.52 2.93
CA ASN A 98 -7.81 4.11 1.53
C ASN A 98 -7.89 5.31 0.58
N GLU A 99 -9.08 5.56 0.04
CA GLU A 99 -9.30 6.59 -0.98
C GLU A 99 -8.91 7.98 -0.47
N GLN A 100 -9.24 8.33 0.78
CA GLN A 100 -8.92 9.65 1.32
C GLN A 100 -7.41 9.88 1.41
N VAL A 101 -6.61 8.85 1.76
CA VAL A 101 -5.14 8.95 1.79
C VAL A 101 -4.59 9.12 0.38
N THR A 102 -5.04 8.31 -0.59
CA THR A 102 -4.49 8.37 -1.95
C THR A 102 -4.98 9.59 -2.74
N ASP A 103 -6.19 10.10 -2.47
CA ASP A 103 -6.70 11.32 -3.08
C ASP A 103 -5.98 12.56 -2.56
N ALA A 104 -5.74 12.64 -1.24
CA ALA A 104 -4.94 13.70 -0.66
C ALA A 104 -3.52 13.68 -1.24
N PHE A 105 -2.88 12.52 -1.31
CA PHE A 105 -1.56 12.36 -1.93
C PHE A 105 -1.54 12.88 -3.38
N LEU A 106 -2.48 12.47 -4.23
CA LEU A 106 -2.53 12.91 -5.62
C LEU A 106 -2.84 14.40 -5.79
N THR A 107 -3.46 15.02 -4.79
CA THR A 107 -3.68 16.47 -4.78
C THR A 107 -2.38 17.23 -4.51
N GLU A 108 -1.53 16.69 -3.63
CA GLU A 108 -0.26 17.33 -3.22
C GLU A 108 0.90 17.00 -4.18
N HIS A 109 0.85 15.84 -4.85
CA HIS A 109 1.89 15.34 -5.75
C HIS A 109 1.44 15.38 -7.21
N SER A 110 1.53 16.54 -7.84
CA SER A 110 1.08 16.76 -9.24
C SER A 110 1.91 16.01 -10.29
N ASP A 111 3.06 15.45 -9.92
CA ASP A 111 3.90 14.56 -10.71
C ASP A 111 3.45 13.09 -10.66
N PHE A 112 2.37 12.78 -9.92
CA PHE A 112 1.74 11.46 -9.91
C PHE A 112 0.31 11.52 -10.43
N ARG A 113 -0.11 10.44 -11.08
CA ARG A 113 -1.50 10.23 -11.51
C ARG A 113 -1.91 8.78 -11.32
N ARG A 114 -3.21 8.52 -11.17
CA ARG A 114 -3.72 7.14 -11.20
C ARG A 114 -3.33 6.47 -12.51
N ASP A 115 -2.98 5.19 -12.41
CA ASP A 115 -2.54 4.37 -13.54
C ASP A 115 -3.34 3.07 -13.56
N GLY A 116 -4.24 2.95 -14.54
CA GLY A 116 -5.13 1.81 -14.67
C GLY A 116 -4.39 0.48 -14.72
N PHE A 117 -5.04 -0.57 -14.22
CA PHE A 117 -4.51 -1.93 -14.23
C PHE A 117 -5.63 -2.94 -14.36
N SER A 118 -5.28 -4.13 -14.82
CA SER A 118 -6.21 -5.25 -14.96
C SER A 118 -5.89 -6.34 -13.95
N LEU A 119 -6.93 -6.93 -13.40
CA LEU A 119 -6.88 -8.12 -12.57
C LEU A 119 -7.70 -9.24 -13.23
N PRO A 120 -7.47 -10.51 -12.84
CA PRO A 120 -8.31 -11.61 -13.32
C PRO A 120 -9.79 -11.40 -13.01
N GLU A 121 -10.66 -12.01 -13.83
CA GLU A 121 -12.10 -12.06 -13.54
C GLU A 121 -12.36 -12.60 -12.11
N PRO A 122 -13.35 -12.08 -11.41
CA PRO A 122 -14.41 -11.17 -11.87
C PRO A 122 -14.10 -9.67 -11.73
N VAL A 123 -12.87 -9.26 -11.48
CA VAL A 123 -12.50 -7.86 -11.27
C VAL A 123 -12.35 -7.10 -12.59
N GLY A 124 -11.53 -7.63 -13.53
CA GLY A 124 -11.27 -6.99 -14.83
C GLY A 124 -10.43 -5.71 -14.73
N GLU A 125 -10.76 -4.74 -15.59
CA GLU A 125 -10.07 -3.45 -15.71
C GLU A 125 -10.44 -2.48 -14.57
N THR A 126 -9.45 -1.67 -14.13
CA THR A 126 -9.61 -0.63 -13.11
C THR A 126 -9.08 0.71 -13.59
N GLU A 127 -9.56 1.79 -13.02
CA GLU A 127 -9.08 3.16 -13.27
C GLU A 127 -7.86 3.55 -12.38
N GLY A 128 -7.15 2.56 -11.84
CA GLY A 128 -5.96 2.78 -11.01
C GLY A 128 -6.21 2.63 -9.52
N GLN A 129 -7.45 2.39 -9.09
CA GLN A 129 -7.76 2.02 -7.71
C GLN A 129 -8.89 1.00 -7.63
N LEU A 130 -8.91 0.24 -6.57
CA LEU A 130 -9.91 -0.80 -6.34
C LEU A 130 -10.04 -1.12 -4.86
N THR A 131 -11.27 -1.17 -4.36
CA THR A 131 -11.59 -1.81 -3.07
C THR A 131 -12.20 -3.18 -3.35
N LEU A 132 -11.51 -4.24 -2.94
CA LEU A 132 -12.02 -5.60 -2.96
C LEU A 132 -12.99 -5.79 -1.78
N TRP A 133 -14.27 -5.78 -2.08
CA TRP A 133 -15.33 -5.99 -1.09
C TRP A 133 -15.56 -7.49 -0.87
N PRO A 134 -15.52 -7.99 0.39
CA PRO A 134 -15.69 -9.42 0.67
C PRO A 134 -16.99 -10.01 0.12
N GLN A 135 -18.08 -9.25 0.16
CA GLN A 135 -19.39 -9.68 -0.33
C GLN A 135 -19.48 -9.73 -1.87
N CYS A 136 -18.64 -8.96 -2.57
CA CYS A 136 -18.65 -8.91 -4.04
C CYS A 136 -17.71 -9.94 -4.67
N TYR A 137 -16.54 -10.11 -4.06
CA TYR A 137 -15.45 -10.89 -4.66
C TYR A 137 -15.12 -12.18 -3.92
N HIS A 138 -15.84 -12.51 -2.86
CA HIS A 138 -15.64 -13.71 -2.02
C HIS A 138 -14.21 -13.84 -1.48
N THR A 139 -13.51 -12.74 -1.32
CA THR A 139 -12.15 -12.62 -0.79
C THR A 139 -12.13 -11.84 0.52
N ASP A 140 -10.95 -11.59 1.08
CA ASP A 140 -10.79 -10.60 2.14
C ASP A 140 -10.94 -9.18 1.58
N GLY A 141 -11.25 -8.23 2.46
CA GLY A 141 -11.28 -6.83 2.09
C GLY A 141 -9.87 -6.27 1.93
N PHE A 142 -9.59 -5.71 0.76
CA PHE A 142 -8.33 -5.07 0.42
C PHE A 142 -8.57 -3.81 -0.40
N TYR A 143 -7.67 -2.86 -0.24
CA TYR A 143 -7.58 -1.71 -1.14
C TYR A 143 -6.25 -1.71 -1.87
N ILE A 144 -6.27 -1.31 -3.13
CA ILE A 144 -5.10 -1.15 -3.99
C ILE A 144 -5.26 0.15 -4.76
N CYS A 145 -4.22 0.99 -4.75
CA CYS A 145 -4.12 2.14 -5.64
C CYS A 145 -2.76 2.11 -6.33
N ARG A 146 -2.77 2.10 -7.66
CA ARG A 146 -1.58 2.19 -8.50
C ARG A 146 -1.48 3.60 -9.08
N MET A 147 -0.32 4.20 -8.93
CA MET A 147 -0.02 5.56 -9.37
C MET A 147 1.27 5.55 -10.18
N LYS A 148 1.30 6.32 -11.25
CA LYS A 148 2.47 6.47 -12.11
C LYS A 148 3.06 7.85 -11.92
N ARG A 149 4.38 7.93 -11.75
CA ARG A 149 5.13 9.18 -11.78
C ARG A 149 5.33 9.62 -13.23
N THR A 150 5.02 10.86 -13.53
CA THR A 150 5.13 11.46 -14.89
C THR A 150 6.46 12.15 -15.07
#